data_6e205f8077ef6050dec2cc5e5f244371
#
_entry.id   6e205f8077ef6050dec2cc5e5f244371
#
_cell.length_a   1.000
_cell.length_b   1.000
_cell.length_c   1.000
_cell.angle_alpha   90.00
_cell.angle_beta   90.00
_cell.angle_gamma   90.00
#
_symmetry.space_group_name_H-M   'P 1'
#
loop_
_entity.id
_entity.type
_entity.pdbx_description
1 polymer ?
#
loop_
_entity_poly.entity_id
_entity_poly.type
_entity_poly.pdbx_seq_one_letter_code
_entity_poly.pdbx_strand_id
1 'polypeptide(L)'
;KRINLDIGIVPYALVCNGGVLLVNGKRDREWYLESLQMIRNSRPEMEKAQQILAGDSRRKFELRFLDELFIFTKCEKPEEVVEDLQAKLTTKLVDVFHNGEKVYVVPVNLSKGMAVRRLRKRLQPAYIIAAGDSEFDVSMVEESDLGLVPAGFKKIYGNGSDRFKETVMEMEAGRLFSEILLEKCLVLCYRKLLRNVPII
;
A
#
# COMPACT_ATOMS: atom_id res chain seq x y z
N LYS A 1 6.38 11.91 -9.98
CA LYS A 1 6.55 12.96 -11.02
C LYS A 1 5.50 12.84 -12.13
N ARG A 2 5.20 11.62 -12.66
CA ARG A 2 4.27 11.43 -13.79
C ARG A 2 2.83 11.82 -13.43
N ILE A 3 2.33 11.40 -12.27
CA ILE A 3 0.99 11.74 -11.78
C ILE A 3 0.80 13.27 -11.66
N ASN A 4 1.82 13.99 -11.18
CA ASN A 4 1.74 15.44 -11.01
C ASN A 4 1.69 16.22 -12.34
N LEU A 5 2.09 15.61 -13.46
CA LEU A 5 1.97 16.23 -14.79
C LEU A 5 0.52 16.23 -15.29
N ASP A 6 -0.23 15.18 -14.92
CA ASP A 6 -1.59 14.97 -15.46
C ASP A 6 -2.67 15.58 -14.56
N ILE A 7 -2.50 15.55 -13.23
CA ILE A 7 -3.52 16.00 -12.26
C ILE A 7 -3.07 17.14 -11.34
N GLY A 8 -1.85 17.66 -11.53
CA GLY A 8 -1.27 18.68 -10.67
C GLY A 8 -0.71 18.12 -9.36
N ILE A 9 -0.27 19.04 -8.47
CA ILE A 9 0.31 18.66 -7.17
C ILE A 9 -0.82 18.35 -6.20
N VAL A 10 -0.93 17.07 -5.79
CA VAL A 10 -1.83 16.69 -4.70
C VAL A 10 -1.26 17.17 -3.37
N PRO A 11 -2.11 17.68 -2.43
CA PRO A 11 -1.66 18.20 -1.14
C PRO A 11 -0.90 17.17 -0.32
N TYR A 12 -1.34 15.91 -0.35
CA TYR A 12 -0.74 14.80 0.36
C TYR A 12 -0.52 13.62 -0.56
N ALA A 13 0.67 13.05 -0.56
CA ALA A 13 0.97 11.81 -1.25
C ALA A 13 1.76 10.86 -0.35
N LEU A 14 1.24 9.64 -0.17
CA LEU A 14 1.94 8.56 0.51
C LEU A 14 2.68 7.73 -0.52
N VAL A 15 3.99 7.64 -0.40
CA VAL A 15 4.86 6.84 -1.28
C VAL A 15 5.67 5.83 -0.46
N CYS A 16 6.39 4.93 -1.11
CA CYS A 16 7.17 3.89 -0.45
C CYS A 16 6.34 3.07 0.54
N ASN A 17 5.22 2.50 0.05
CA ASN A 17 4.26 1.72 0.84
C ASN A 17 3.73 2.46 2.09
N GLY A 18 3.64 3.79 2.01
CA GLY A 18 3.19 4.65 3.09
C GLY A 18 4.28 5.10 4.07
N GLY A 19 5.53 4.69 3.85
CA GLY A 19 6.65 5.08 4.72
C GLY A 19 7.13 6.51 4.52
N VAL A 20 6.80 7.14 3.39
CA VAL A 20 7.11 8.56 3.12
C VAL A 20 5.82 9.32 2.83
N LEU A 21 5.58 10.38 3.58
CA LEU A 21 4.53 11.36 3.30
C LEU A 21 5.14 12.56 2.57
N LEU A 22 4.54 12.93 1.45
CA LEU A 22 4.81 14.19 0.76
C LEU A 22 3.66 15.16 1.06
N VAL A 23 4.01 16.35 1.51
CA VAL A 23 3.07 17.47 1.70
C VAL A 23 3.41 18.53 0.66
N ASN A 24 2.50 18.82 -0.25
CA ASN A 24 2.74 19.71 -1.40
C ASN A 24 4.04 19.36 -2.16
N GLY A 25 4.27 18.06 -2.35
CA GLY A 25 5.45 17.54 -3.06
C GLY A 25 6.75 17.50 -2.26
N LYS A 26 6.77 17.99 -1.02
CA LYS A 26 7.94 17.97 -0.13
C LYS A 26 7.84 16.84 0.90
N ARG A 27 8.96 16.16 1.16
CA ARG A 27 9.02 15.09 2.16
C ARG A 27 8.76 15.66 3.56
N ASP A 28 7.81 15.07 4.26
CA ASP A 28 7.58 15.29 5.68
C ASP A 28 8.65 14.53 6.48
N ARG A 29 9.49 15.28 7.18
CA ARG A 29 10.64 14.72 7.92
C ARG A 29 10.20 13.91 9.13
N GLU A 30 9.21 14.38 9.86
CA GLU A 30 8.71 13.72 11.07
C GLU A 30 8.12 12.36 10.71
N TRP A 31 7.22 12.32 9.72
CA TRP A 31 6.66 11.08 9.21
C TRP A 31 7.72 10.07 8.80
N TYR A 32 8.76 10.53 8.09
CA TYR A 32 9.84 9.66 7.65
C TYR A 32 10.64 9.08 8.81
N LEU A 33 11.00 9.90 9.80
CA LEU A 33 11.74 9.44 11.00
C LEU A 33 10.92 8.46 11.83
N GLU A 34 9.61 8.68 11.99
CA GLU A 34 8.71 7.72 12.61
C GLU A 34 8.67 6.39 11.84
N SER A 35 8.65 6.45 10.50
CA SER A 35 8.68 5.24 9.66
C SER A 35 9.96 4.43 9.89
N LEU A 36 11.13 5.07 9.93
CA LEU A 36 12.39 4.40 10.24
C LEU A 36 12.40 3.78 11.65
N GLN A 37 11.81 4.47 12.63
CA GLN A 37 11.68 3.94 13.98
C GLN A 37 10.76 2.71 14.03
N MET A 38 9.65 2.73 13.30
CA MET A 38 8.71 1.60 13.23
C MET A 38 9.34 0.33 12.67
N ILE A 39 10.22 0.46 11.68
CA ILE A 39 10.88 -0.68 11.01
C ILE A 39 12.22 -1.07 11.60
N ARG A 40 12.66 -0.41 12.68
CA ARG A 40 14.00 -0.61 13.27
C ARG A 40 14.33 -2.08 13.54
N ASN A 41 13.38 -2.84 14.06
CA ASN A 41 13.58 -4.26 14.39
C ASN A 41 13.69 -5.16 13.14
N SER A 42 13.18 -4.71 11.98
CA SER A 42 13.28 -5.43 10.72
C SER A 42 14.59 -5.16 9.97
N ARG A 43 15.37 -4.16 10.39
CA ARG A 43 16.58 -3.73 9.68
C ARG A 43 17.61 -4.85 9.48
N PRO A 44 17.94 -5.69 10.48
CA PRO A 44 18.88 -6.80 10.29
C PRO A 44 18.40 -7.80 9.21
N GLU A 45 17.11 -8.10 9.17
CA GLU A 45 16.55 -9.00 8.15
C GLU A 45 16.55 -8.33 6.76
N MET A 46 16.35 -7.03 6.68
CA MET A 46 16.46 -6.27 5.43
C MET A 46 17.91 -6.29 4.88
N GLU A 47 18.89 -6.09 5.75
CA GLU A 47 20.32 -6.15 5.37
C GLU A 47 20.71 -7.56 4.91
N LYS A 48 20.23 -8.59 5.60
CA LYS A 48 20.42 -9.99 5.21
C LYS A 48 19.77 -10.28 3.84
N ALA A 49 18.53 -9.83 3.64
CA ALA A 49 17.85 -9.94 2.35
C ALA A 49 18.61 -9.25 1.22
N GLN A 50 19.15 -8.06 1.48
CA GLN A 50 19.96 -7.33 0.54
C GLN A 50 21.22 -8.11 0.12
N GLN A 51 21.92 -8.74 1.07
CA GLN A 51 23.10 -9.57 0.81
C GLN A 51 22.74 -10.81 -0.04
N ILE A 52 21.65 -11.50 0.30
CA ILE A 52 21.18 -12.66 -0.44
C ILE A 52 20.85 -12.27 -1.89
N LEU A 53 20.04 -11.22 -2.08
CA LEU A 53 19.63 -10.75 -3.40
C LEU A 53 20.78 -10.15 -4.22
N ALA A 54 21.80 -9.57 -3.58
CA ALA A 54 22.96 -9.05 -4.26
C ALA A 54 23.76 -10.16 -4.98
N GLY A 55 23.82 -11.35 -4.38
CA GLY A 55 24.50 -12.52 -4.93
C GLY A 55 23.61 -13.45 -5.79
N ASP A 56 22.32 -13.17 -5.92
CA ASP A 56 21.39 -14.05 -6.65
C ASP A 56 21.53 -13.87 -8.17
N SER A 57 21.92 -14.94 -8.87
CA SER A 57 22.11 -14.94 -10.33
C SER A 57 20.81 -14.74 -11.12
N ARG A 58 19.65 -15.01 -10.50
CA ARG A 58 18.32 -14.81 -11.11
C ARG A 58 17.92 -13.35 -11.15
N ARG A 59 18.66 -12.45 -10.48
CA ARG A 59 18.39 -11.02 -10.47
C ARG A 59 18.69 -10.37 -11.82
N LYS A 60 17.67 -9.76 -12.42
CA LYS A 60 17.75 -9.07 -13.73
C LYS A 60 17.85 -7.55 -13.64
N PHE A 61 17.63 -6.98 -12.48
CA PHE A 61 17.52 -5.54 -12.31
C PHE A 61 18.33 -5.06 -11.11
N GLU A 62 18.63 -3.76 -11.10
CA GLU A 62 19.25 -3.10 -9.97
C GLU A 62 18.52 -3.42 -8.66
N LEU A 63 19.30 -3.80 -7.66
CA LEU A 63 18.79 -3.98 -6.30
C LEU A 63 18.63 -2.60 -5.65
N ARG A 64 17.41 -2.24 -5.31
CA ARG A 64 17.09 -0.95 -4.71
C ARG A 64 16.63 -1.11 -3.28
N PHE A 65 17.29 -0.41 -2.38
CA PHE A 65 16.81 -0.19 -1.03
C PHE A 65 16.13 1.19 -1.00
N LEU A 66 14.83 1.19 -1.22
CA LEU A 66 14.04 2.40 -1.44
C LEU A 66 13.85 3.17 -0.13
N ASP A 67 14.46 4.36 -0.05
CA ASP A 67 14.41 5.26 1.10
C ASP A 67 14.74 4.56 2.44
N GLU A 68 15.58 3.54 2.45
CA GLU A 68 15.89 2.67 3.60
C GLU A 68 14.68 1.95 4.21
N LEU A 69 13.56 1.91 3.49
CA LEU A 69 12.27 1.39 3.99
C LEU A 69 11.97 -0.02 3.52
N PHE A 70 12.26 -0.36 2.25
CA PHE A 70 12.04 -1.69 1.71
C PHE A 70 12.93 -1.97 0.50
N ILE A 71 13.12 -3.25 0.20
CA ILE A 71 13.93 -3.71 -0.92
C ILE A 71 13.04 -4.07 -2.09
N PHE A 72 13.53 -3.73 -3.28
CA PHE A 72 12.89 -4.04 -4.55
C PHE A 72 13.94 -4.41 -5.59
N THR A 73 13.65 -5.46 -6.36
CA THR A 73 14.38 -5.82 -7.57
C THR A 73 13.47 -6.57 -8.55
N LYS A 74 13.99 -6.99 -9.70
CA LYS A 74 13.33 -7.92 -10.61
C LYS A 74 14.18 -9.17 -10.75
N CYS A 75 13.53 -10.32 -10.78
CA CYS A 75 14.18 -11.62 -10.90
C CYS A 75 13.55 -12.46 -12.01
N GLU A 76 14.34 -13.37 -12.57
CA GLU A 76 13.81 -14.56 -13.20
C GLU A 76 13.26 -15.48 -12.12
N LYS A 77 12.20 -16.22 -12.43
CA LYS A 77 11.58 -17.17 -11.50
C LYS A 77 11.35 -16.55 -10.11
N PRO A 78 10.58 -15.44 -10.02
CA PRO A 78 10.40 -14.69 -8.79
C PRO A 78 9.80 -15.52 -7.66
N GLU A 79 8.99 -16.55 -7.98
CA GLU A 79 8.41 -17.51 -7.04
C GLU A 79 9.50 -18.25 -6.27
N GLU A 80 10.47 -18.85 -7.01
CA GLU A 80 11.60 -19.57 -6.40
C GLU A 80 12.45 -18.64 -5.51
N VAL A 81 12.67 -17.39 -5.95
CA VAL A 81 13.43 -16.39 -5.18
C VAL A 81 12.69 -16.03 -3.89
N VAL A 82 11.37 -15.90 -3.94
CA VAL A 82 10.53 -15.60 -2.76
C VAL A 82 10.59 -16.77 -1.77
N GLU A 83 10.43 -18.03 -2.24
CA GLU A 83 10.55 -19.23 -1.39
C GLU A 83 11.91 -19.31 -0.71
N ASP A 84 13.00 -19.10 -1.45
CA ASP A 84 14.37 -19.11 -0.92
C ASP A 84 14.59 -18.02 0.14
N LEU A 85 14.03 -16.83 -0.06
CA LEU A 85 14.11 -15.74 0.91
C LEU A 85 13.27 -16.02 2.15
N GLN A 86 12.03 -16.51 1.99
CA GLN A 86 11.15 -16.87 3.11
C GLN A 86 11.75 -17.96 3.99
N ALA A 87 12.47 -18.93 3.38
CA ALA A 87 13.17 -19.98 4.12
C ALA A 87 14.36 -19.45 4.95
N LYS A 88 14.96 -18.32 4.55
CA LYS A 88 16.17 -17.77 5.16
C LYS A 88 15.92 -16.56 6.08
N LEU A 89 14.79 -15.88 5.91
CA LEU A 89 14.46 -14.65 6.63
C LEU A 89 13.41 -14.92 7.72
N THR A 90 13.39 -14.05 8.72
CA THR A 90 12.39 -14.10 9.79
C THR A 90 11.08 -13.44 9.32
N THR A 91 10.14 -14.25 8.86
CA THR A 91 8.85 -13.79 8.27
C THR A 91 7.95 -13.04 9.25
N LYS A 92 8.24 -13.08 10.56
CA LYS A 92 7.59 -12.22 11.56
C LYS A 92 8.07 -10.77 11.53
N LEU A 93 9.19 -10.50 10.87
CA LEU A 93 9.81 -9.17 10.78
C LEU A 93 9.70 -8.57 9.38
N VAL A 94 9.71 -9.42 8.35
CA VAL A 94 9.64 -8.99 6.95
C VAL A 94 8.69 -9.87 6.15
N ASP A 95 7.90 -9.23 5.29
CA ASP A 95 7.12 -9.90 4.25
C ASP A 95 7.94 -9.98 2.97
N VAL A 96 7.94 -11.16 2.34
CA VAL A 96 8.60 -11.40 1.06
C VAL A 96 7.57 -11.91 0.07
N PHE A 97 7.43 -11.22 -1.03
CA PHE A 97 6.45 -11.55 -2.06
C PHE A 97 6.90 -11.03 -3.43
N HIS A 98 6.18 -11.44 -4.47
CA HIS A 98 6.42 -10.95 -5.83
C HIS A 98 5.13 -10.43 -6.48
N ASN A 99 5.31 -9.59 -7.50
CA ASN A 99 4.25 -9.15 -8.41
C ASN A 99 4.82 -9.14 -9.83
N GLY A 100 4.44 -10.13 -10.63
CA GLY A 100 5.14 -10.45 -11.87
C GLY A 100 6.61 -10.74 -11.58
N GLU A 101 7.53 -10.18 -12.35
CA GLU A 101 8.98 -10.35 -12.15
C GLU A 101 9.55 -9.58 -10.93
N LYS A 102 8.74 -8.75 -10.29
CA LYS A 102 9.20 -7.87 -9.21
C LYS A 102 9.17 -8.61 -7.88
N VAL A 103 10.32 -8.68 -7.22
CA VAL A 103 10.48 -9.23 -5.86
C VAL A 103 10.61 -8.09 -4.87
N TYR A 104 9.90 -8.20 -3.76
CA TYR A 104 9.85 -7.22 -2.69
C TYR A 104 10.19 -7.88 -1.35
N VAL A 105 10.97 -7.17 -0.53
CA VAL A 105 11.15 -7.49 0.89
C VAL A 105 10.76 -6.25 1.68
N VAL A 106 9.69 -6.36 2.46
CA VAL A 106 9.03 -5.22 3.12
C VAL A 106 8.91 -5.51 4.61
N PRO A 107 9.29 -4.59 5.50
CA PRO A 107 9.01 -4.73 6.93
C PRO A 107 7.51 -4.92 7.20
N VAL A 108 7.13 -5.88 8.03
CA VAL A 108 5.71 -6.17 8.34
C VAL A 108 4.96 -4.97 8.93
N ASN A 109 5.68 -4.04 9.57
CA ASN A 109 5.12 -2.80 10.11
C ASN A 109 4.97 -1.69 9.06
N LEU A 110 5.43 -1.92 7.83
CA LEU A 110 5.35 -0.95 6.72
C LEU A 110 4.28 -1.38 5.73
N SER A 111 3.04 -1.01 5.98
CA SER A 111 1.92 -1.32 5.09
C SER A 111 1.10 -0.08 4.75
N LYS A 112 0.35 -0.13 3.64
CA LYS A 112 -0.57 0.95 3.25
C LYS A 112 -1.67 1.15 4.30
N GLY A 113 -2.12 0.08 4.99
CA GLY A 113 -3.07 0.19 6.09
C GLY A 113 -2.50 0.91 7.29
N MET A 114 -1.24 0.62 7.67
CA MET A 114 -0.55 1.38 8.72
C MET A 114 -0.46 2.87 8.36
N ALA A 115 -0.18 3.19 7.10
CA ALA A 115 -0.15 4.56 6.63
C ALA A 115 -1.52 5.25 6.73
N VAL A 116 -2.61 4.55 6.41
CA VAL A 116 -3.98 5.06 6.60
C VAL A 116 -4.25 5.36 8.08
N ARG A 117 -3.89 4.46 9.01
CA ARG A 117 -4.04 4.69 10.45
C ARG A 117 -3.27 5.93 10.93
N ARG A 118 -2.03 6.10 10.48
CA ARG A 118 -1.19 7.26 10.81
C ARG A 118 -1.78 8.55 10.23
N LEU A 119 -2.24 8.51 8.97
CA LEU A 119 -2.85 9.65 8.31
C LEU A 119 -4.17 10.06 9.00
N ARG A 120 -4.97 9.07 9.43
CA ARG A 120 -6.20 9.30 10.21
C ARG A 120 -5.90 10.06 11.51
N LYS A 121 -4.84 9.67 12.24
CA LYS A 121 -4.43 10.37 13.46
C LYS A 121 -3.97 11.80 13.20
N ARG A 122 -3.23 12.00 12.10
CA ARG A 122 -2.62 13.29 11.77
C ARG A 122 -3.61 14.31 11.21
N LEU A 123 -4.48 13.89 10.29
CA LEU A 123 -5.41 14.77 9.57
C LEU A 123 -6.82 14.77 10.16
N GLN A 124 -7.16 13.80 11.01
CA GLN A 124 -8.48 13.62 11.60
C GLN A 124 -9.63 13.76 10.58
N PRO A 125 -9.54 13.08 9.42
CA PRO A 125 -10.56 13.18 8.39
C PRO A 125 -11.87 12.62 8.90
N ALA A 126 -12.99 13.23 8.50
CA ALA A 126 -14.33 12.77 8.87
C ALA A 126 -14.66 11.39 8.24
N TYR A 127 -14.02 11.04 7.12
CA TYR A 127 -14.25 9.79 6.39
C TYR A 127 -13.10 9.48 5.43
N ILE A 128 -12.71 8.23 5.33
CA ILE A 128 -11.66 7.77 4.41
C ILE A 128 -12.26 6.76 3.44
N ILE A 129 -12.16 7.05 2.15
CA ILE A 129 -12.43 6.11 1.08
C ILE A 129 -11.10 5.66 0.52
N ALA A 130 -10.88 4.36 0.42
CA ALA A 130 -9.72 3.79 -0.23
C ALA A 130 -10.14 2.92 -1.41
N ALA A 131 -9.30 2.91 -2.44
CA ALA A 131 -9.47 2.02 -3.59
C ALA A 131 -8.15 1.32 -3.90
N GLY A 132 -8.24 0.03 -4.25
CA GLY A 132 -7.06 -0.78 -4.56
C GLY A 132 -7.42 -2.00 -5.39
N ASP A 133 -6.42 -2.57 -6.08
CA ASP A 133 -6.60 -3.68 -7.02
C ASP A 133 -5.62 -4.84 -6.79
N SER A 134 -4.76 -4.73 -5.78
CA SER A 134 -3.69 -5.70 -5.52
C SER A 134 -3.60 -6.12 -4.07
N GLU A 135 -2.85 -7.18 -3.80
CA GLU A 135 -2.57 -7.67 -2.44
C GLU A 135 -2.03 -6.59 -1.51
N PHE A 136 -1.21 -5.69 -2.03
CA PHE A 136 -0.68 -4.54 -1.28
C PHE A 136 -1.75 -3.59 -0.74
N ASP A 137 -2.92 -3.59 -1.36
CA ASP A 137 -4.01 -2.67 -1.04
C ASP A 137 -4.96 -3.25 0.01
N VAL A 138 -4.89 -4.56 0.29
CA VAL A 138 -5.76 -5.25 1.26
C VAL A 138 -5.80 -4.50 2.58
N SER A 139 -4.64 -4.26 3.19
CA SER A 139 -4.57 -3.56 4.48
C SER A 139 -5.09 -2.12 4.41
N MET A 140 -4.96 -1.45 3.26
CA MET A 140 -5.45 -0.08 3.06
C MET A 140 -6.97 -0.03 3.01
N VAL A 141 -7.59 -0.91 2.23
CA VAL A 141 -9.07 -0.93 2.12
C VAL A 141 -9.73 -1.41 3.40
N GLU A 142 -9.09 -2.30 4.17
CA GLU A 142 -9.57 -2.74 5.48
C GLU A 142 -9.50 -1.66 6.57
N GLU A 143 -8.52 -0.75 6.49
CA GLU A 143 -8.34 0.35 7.46
C GLU A 143 -9.16 1.60 7.14
N SER A 144 -9.81 1.65 5.98
CA SER A 144 -10.67 2.75 5.57
C SER A 144 -12.13 2.58 6.04
N ASP A 145 -12.89 3.66 5.98
CA ASP A 145 -14.32 3.65 6.28
C ASP A 145 -15.13 3.04 5.14
N LEU A 146 -14.58 3.11 3.91
CA LEU A 146 -15.08 2.44 2.73
C LEU A 146 -13.89 2.01 1.86
N GLY A 147 -13.77 0.71 1.61
CA GLY A 147 -12.84 0.11 0.66
C GLY A 147 -13.55 -0.21 -0.65
N LEU A 148 -13.00 0.20 -1.78
CA LEU A 148 -13.53 -0.09 -3.12
C LEU A 148 -12.50 -0.94 -3.88
N VAL A 149 -12.92 -2.11 -4.33
CA VAL A 149 -12.04 -3.09 -4.98
C VAL A 149 -12.70 -3.66 -6.24
N PRO A 150 -11.93 -4.13 -7.23
CA PRO A 150 -12.50 -4.74 -8.42
C PRO A 150 -13.20 -6.08 -8.10
N ALA A 151 -14.14 -6.47 -8.96
CA ALA A 151 -14.83 -7.75 -8.85
C ALA A 151 -13.85 -8.93 -8.79
N GLY A 152 -14.09 -9.86 -7.89
CA GLY A 152 -13.23 -11.02 -7.64
C GLY A 152 -12.06 -10.79 -6.68
N PHE A 153 -11.81 -9.56 -6.24
CA PHE A 153 -10.75 -9.22 -5.30
C PHE A 153 -10.85 -10.01 -4.00
N LYS A 154 -12.04 -10.06 -3.39
CA LYS A 154 -12.28 -10.80 -2.14
C LYS A 154 -12.01 -12.29 -2.30
N LYS A 155 -12.35 -12.86 -3.45
CA LYS A 155 -12.09 -14.27 -3.75
C LYS A 155 -10.60 -14.56 -3.86
N ILE A 156 -9.84 -13.65 -4.49
CA ILE A 156 -8.39 -13.81 -4.72
C ILE A 156 -7.62 -13.63 -3.40
N TYR A 157 -7.94 -12.60 -2.60
CA TYR A 157 -7.16 -12.21 -1.43
C TYR A 157 -7.81 -12.52 -0.08
N GLY A 158 -9.02 -13.07 -0.08
CA GLY A 158 -9.79 -13.37 1.15
C GLY A 158 -9.56 -14.77 1.74
N ASN A 159 -8.80 -15.65 1.08
CA ASN A 159 -8.55 -17.02 1.54
C ASN A 159 -9.83 -17.81 1.91
N GLY A 160 -10.92 -17.58 1.17
CA GLY A 160 -12.19 -18.33 1.30
C GLY A 160 -13.00 -18.07 2.57
N SER A 161 -12.68 -17.04 3.37
CA SER A 161 -13.38 -16.67 4.60
C SER A 161 -13.87 -15.23 4.57
N ASP A 162 -14.74 -14.87 5.53
CA ASP A 162 -15.25 -13.52 5.81
C ASP A 162 -14.15 -12.54 6.32
N ARG A 163 -12.96 -12.61 5.75
CA ARG A 163 -11.81 -11.80 6.14
C ARG A 163 -12.10 -10.30 6.02
N PHE A 164 -12.75 -9.93 4.92
CA PHE A 164 -13.01 -8.53 4.64
C PHE A 164 -14.22 -7.99 5.41
N LYS A 165 -14.06 -6.80 5.97
CA LYS A 165 -15.16 -6.06 6.59
C LYS A 165 -16.28 -5.80 5.54
N GLU A 166 -17.51 -5.65 6.00
CA GLU A 166 -18.66 -5.27 5.14
C GLU A 166 -18.43 -3.94 4.41
N THR A 167 -17.57 -3.08 4.98
CA THR A 167 -17.17 -1.80 4.39
C THR A 167 -16.29 -1.93 3.15
N VAL A 168 -15.75 -3.12 2.85
CA VAL A 168 -15.02 -3.38 1.60
C VAL A 168 -16.02 -3.88 0.56
N MET A 169 -16.23 -3.08 -0.48
CA MET A 169 -17.22 -3.34 -1.55
C MET A 169 -16.51 -3.70 -2.85
N GLU A 170 -16.93 -4.81 -3.46
CA GLU A 170 -16.54 -5.14 -4.83
C GLU A 170 -17.35 -4.31 -5.82
N MET A 171 -16.66 -3.82 -6.86
CA MET A 171 -17.28 -3.06 -7.93
C MET A 171 -17.79 -4.01 -9.02
N GLU A 172 -18.94 -3.69 -9.61
CA GLU A 172 -19.53 -4.50 -10.67
C GLU A 172 -18.57 -4.67 -11.85
N ALA A 173 -18.60 -5.89 -12.44
CA ALA A 173 -17.86 -6.18 -13.67
C ALA A 173 -18.45 -5.40 -14.85
N GLY A 174 -17.60 -4.94 -15.76
CA GLY A 174 -18.01 -4.34 -17.04
C GLY A 174 -17.91 -2.82 -17.15
N ARG A 175 -17.68 -2.11 -16.04
CA ARG A 175 -17.33 -0.68 -16.07
C ARG A 175 -15.87 -0.48 -15.65
N LEU A 176 -15.23 0.56 -16.17
CA LEU A 176 -13.89 0.92 -15.72
C LEU A 176 -13.92 1.25 -14.23
N PHE A 177 -13.04 0.60 -13.48
CA PHE A 177 -12.93 0.79 -12.02
C PHE A 177 -12.82 2.26 -11.61
N SER A 178 -12.05 3.06 -12.37
CA SER A 178 -11.89 4.50 -12.14
C SER A 178 -13.18 5.30 -12.28
N GLU A 179 -14.07 4.93 -13.23
CA GLU A 179 -15.34 5.63 -13.43
C GLU A 179 -16.28 5.41 -12.26
N ILE A 180 -16.41 4.14 -11.83
CA ILE A 180 -17.25 3.78 -10.69
C ILE A 180 -16.72 4.43 -9.40
N LEU A 181 -15.39 4.46 -9.23
CA LEU A 181 -14.74 5.10 -8.10
C LEU A 181 -15.11 6.58 -8.01
N LEU A 182 -14.98 7.31 -9.12
CA LEU A 182 -15.34 8.74 -9.19
C LEU A 182 -16.81 8.97 -8.87
N GLU A 183 -17.71 8.18 -9.44
CA GLU A 183 -19.16 8.25 -9.16
C GLU A 183 -19.47 8.04 -7.68
N LYS A 184 -18.90 6.99 -7.04
CA LYS A 184 -19.07 6.71 -5.61
C LYS A 184 -18.53 7.84 -4.73
N CYS A 185 -17.35 8.36 -5.05
CA CYS A 185 -16.75 9.48 -4.31
C CYS A 185 -17.63 10.73 -4.40
N LEU A 186 -18.14 11.08 -5.58
CA LEU A 186 -19.02 12.23 -5.78
C LEU A 186 -20.32 12.08 -4.98
N VAL A 187 -20.99 10.93 -5.06
CA VAL A 187 -22.24 10.65 -4.33
C VAL A 187 -22.03 10.76 -2.81
N LEU A 188 -20.94 10.22 -2.29
CA LEU A 188 -20.64 10.26 -0.85
C LEU A 188 -20.29 11.67 -0.38
N CYS A 189 -19.50 12.42 -1.15
CA CYS A 189 -19.21 13.83 -0.85
C CYS A 189 -20.50 14.66 -0.83
N TYR A 190 -21.39 14.48 -1.82
CA TYR A 190 -22.65 15.19 -1.91
C TYR A 190 -23.58 14.88 -0.73
N ARG A 191 -23.74 13.60 -0.37
CA ARG A 191 -24.55 13.18 0.78
C ARG A 191 -24.04 13.73 2.12
N LYS A 192 -22.72 13.88 2.29
CA LYS A 192 -22.15 14.50 3.50
C LYS A 192 -22.33 16.01 3.53
N LEU A 193 -22.19 16.68 2.39
CA LEU A 193 -22.47 18.11 2.28
C LEU A 193 -23.93 18.43 2.65
N LEU A 194 -24.89 17.64 2.15
CA LEU A 194 -26.30 17.83 2.44
C LEU A 194 -26.68 17.56 3.92
N ARG A 195 -25.98 16.66 4.61
CA ARG A 195 -26.22 16.40 6.05
C ARG A 195 -25.73 17.52 6.96
N ASN A 196 -24.81 18.34 6.49
CA ASN A 196 -24.25 19.48 7.24
C ASN A 196 -24.87 20.82 6.87
N VAL A 197 -25.88 20.85 6.00
CA VAL A 197 -26.69 22.03 5.72
C VAL A 197 -27.81 22.05 6.75
N PRO A 198 -27.87 23.02 7.66
CA PRO A 198 -29.03 23.16 8.55
C PRO A 198 -30.27 23.38 7.67
N ILE A 199 -31.31 22.61 7.91
CA ILE A 199 -32.62 22.80 7.31
C ILE A 199 -33.12 24.12 7.93
N ILE A 200 -33.13 25.19 7.11
CA ILE A 200 -33.76 26.50 7.45
C ILE A 200 -35.26 26.35 7.27
#